data_ec1011af1cdf3d4a071d54eea52306bd
#
_entry.id   ec1011af1cdf3d4a071d54eea52306bd
#
_cell.length_a   1.000
_cell.length_b   1.000
_cell.length_c   1.000
_cell.angle_alpha   90.00
_cell.angle_beta   90.00
_cell.angle_gamma   90.00
#
_symmetry.space_group_name_H-M   'P 1'
#
loop_
_entity.id
_entity.type
_entity.pdbx_description
1 polymer ?
#
loop_
_entity_poly.entity_id
_entity_poly.type
_entity_poly.pdbx_seq_one_letter_code
_entity_poly.pdbx_strand_id
1 'polypeptide(L)'
;PDGQNGVFTMYGVSKINIEPSLMMISVQDAEFKGNTMARYLQIFADTGVVVDMISQSAPHGTSMDFSFTASSSDLPLVMKAISAANLDKDAKASPLISVGYSKLNLFGEEMVTSCGVAARALNALAMAGIEVLLITTSDLDISLLVRSENEDAAYEALKKAYEL
;
A
#
# COMPACT_ATOMS: atom_id res chain seq x y z
N PRO A 1 -29.15 -31.11 -2.96
CA PRO A 1 -29.34 -30.01 -2.02
C PRO A 1 -28.04 -29.80 -1.30
N ASP A 2 -27.10 -29.14 -1.95
CA ASP A 2 -25.76 -28.88 -1.42
C ASP A 2 -25.81 -27.55 -0.68
N GLY A 3 -25.78 -27.67 0.67
CA GLY A 3 -25.65 -26.52 1.53
C GLY A 3 -24.31 -25.84 1.31
N GLN A 4 -24.30 -24.77 0.57
CA GLN A 4 -23.24 -23.78 0.65
C GLN A 4 -23.38 -23.08 1.98
N ASN A 5 -22.60 -23.51 2.96
CA ASN A 5 -22.33 -22.74 4.17
C ASN A 5 -21.51 -21.52 3.75
N GLY A 6 -22.17 -20.52 3.21
CA GLY A 6 -21.61 -19.19 3.10
C GLY A 6 -21.38 -18.68 4.51
N VAL A 7 -20.14 -18.53 4.89
CA VAL A 7 -19.79 -17.78 6.11
C VAL A 7 -20.28 -16.35 5.85
N PHE A 8 -21.41 -15.99 6.43
CA PHE A 8 -21.92 -14.63 6.42
C PHE A 8 -20.91 -13.78 7.19
N THR A 9 -20.06 -13.06 6.46
CA THR A 9 -19.15 -12.09 7.07
C THR A 9 -19.92 -10.81 7.32
N MET A 10 -20.20 -10.51 8.58
CA MET A 10 -21.09 -9.45 9.01
C MET A 10 -20.64 -8.04 8.57
N TYR A 11 -19.42 -7.90 8.03
CA TYR A 11 -18.81 -6.60 7.68
C TYR A 11 -18.01 -6.60 6.37
N GLY A 12 -18.27 -7.54 5.49
CA GLY A 12 -17.66 -7.57 4.14
C GLY A 12 -16.23 -8.11 4.05
N VAL A 13 -15.52 -8.31 5.16
CA VAL A 13 -14.15 -8.85 5.19
C VAL A 13 -14.19 -10.28 5.71
N SER A 14 -13.59 -11.21 4.98
CA SER A 14 -13.51 -12.63 5.33
C SER A 14 -12.11 -13.08 5.72
N LYS A 15 -11.08 -12.30 5.36
CA LYS A 15 -9.68 -12.66 5.59
C LYS A 15 -8.79 -11.43 5.72
N ILE A 16 -7.79 -11.53 6.58
CA ILE A 16 -6.70 -10.56 6.69
C ILE A 16 -5.39 -11.28 6.40
N ASN A 17 -4.66 -10.81 5.40
CA ASN A 17 -3.33 -11.28 5.07
C ASN A 17 -2.30 -10.26 5.53
N ILE A 18 -1.13 -10.72 5.96
CA ILE A 18 0.00 -9.87 6.33
C ILE A 18 1.14 -10.12 5.36
N GLU A 19 1.74 -9.06 4.87
CA GLU A 19 2.96 -9.08 4.08
C GLU A 19 3.99 -8.18 4.75
N PRO A 20 4.97 -8.77 5.45
CA PRO A 20 5.99 -8.05 6.19
C PRO A 20 7.17 -7.64 5.29
N SER A 21 8.11 -6.90 5.88
CA SER A 21 9.39 -6.58 5.25
C SER A 21 9.27 -5.79 3.95
N LEU A 22 8.43 -4.78 3.96
CA LEU A 22 8.25 -3.88 2.83
C LEU A 22 9.08 -2.60 3.00
N MET A 23 9.47 -2.03 1.86
CA MET A 23 9.94 -0.66 1.73
C MET A 23 8.90 0.19 1.00
N MET A 24 8.91 1.47 1.28
CA MET A 24 8.14 2.47 0.54
C MET A 24 9.09 3.40 -0.21
N ILE A 25 8.80 3.64 -1.46
CA ILE A 25 9.53 4.55 -2.33
C ILE A 25 8.56 5.67 -2.68
N SER A 26 8.90 6.91 -2.30
CA SER A 26 8.04 8.08 -2.48
C SER A 26 8.75 9.14 -3.29
N VAL A 27 8.03 9.77 -4.19
CA VAL A 27 8.48 10.93 -4.95
C VAL A 27 7.50 12.06 -4.69
N GLN A 28 8.00 13.17 -4.17
CA GLN A 28 7.21 14.36 -3.84
C GLN A 28 7.48 15.47 -4.85
N ASP A 29 6.48 16.28 -5.10
CA ASP A 29 6.55 17.41 -6.03
C ASP A 29 7.06 17.06 -7.45
N ALA A 30 6.81 15.81 -7.88
CA ALA A 30 7.15 15.38 -9.22
C ALA A 30 6.32 16.17 -10.25
N GLU A 31 6.94 16.52 -11.37
CA GLU A 31 6.22 17.22 -12.43
C GLU A 31 5.05 16.39 -12.95
N PHE A 32 3.87 16.98 -12.95
CA PHE A 32 2.67 16.32 -13.46
C PHE A 32 2.69 16.30 -14.99
N LYS A 33 3.33 15.30 -15.53
CA LYS A 33 3.33 14.96 -16.97
C LYS A 33 2.90 13.51 -17.14
N GLY A 34 2.23 13.20 -18.25
CA GLY A 34 1.63 11.89 -18.50
C GLY A 34 2.59 10.69 -18.49
N ASN A 35 3.90 10.90 -18.54
CA ASN A 35 4.90 9.83 -18.51
C ASN A 35 5.79 9.83 -17.25
N THR A 36 5.59 10.74 -16.30
CA THR A 36 6.48 10.84 -15.13
C THR A 36 6.48 9.56 -14.31
N MET A 37 5.31 9.14 -13.79
CA MET A 37 5.21 7.92 -13.00
C MET A 37 5.56 6.66 -13.81
N ALA A 38 5.15 6.60 -15.08
CA ALA A 38 5.47 5.48 -15.96
C ALA A 38 6.99 5.29 -16.13
N ARG A 39 7.76 6.39 -16.22
CA ARG A 39 9.21 6.35 -16.29
C ARG A 39 9.83 5.73 -15.03
N TYR A 40 9.37 6.12 -13.84
CA TYR A 40 9.86 5.53 -12.58
C TYR A 40 9.55 4.04 -12.50
N LEU A 41 8.31 3.65 -12.78
CA LEU A 41 7.91 2.24 -12.76
C LEU A 41 8.71 1.41 -13.77
N GLN A 42 8.98 1.95 -14.96
CA GLN A 42 9.80 1.25 -15.96
C GLN A 42 11.25 1.06 -15.51
N ILE A 43 11.87 2.06 -14.87
CA ILE A 43 13.22 1.97 -14.32
C ILE A 43 13.32 0.83 -13.30
N PHE A 44 12.32 0.68 -12.42
CA PHE A 44 12.30 -0.41 -11.43
C PHE A 44 12.01 -1.75 -12.09
N ALA A 45 11.08 -1.82 -13.03
CA ALA A 45 10.77 -3.05 -13.78
C ALA A 45 12.00 -3.59 -14.53
N ASP A 46 12.78 -2.71 -15.16
CA ASP A 46 13.99 -3.09 -15.91
C ASP A 46 15.08 -3.68 -15.00
N THR A 47 15.03 -3.43 -13.71
CA THR A 47 15.96 -4.02 -12.72
C THR A 47 15.41 -5.25 -12.01
N GLY A 48 14.18 -5.68 -12.35
CA GLY A 48 13.53 -6.85 -11.76
C GLY A 48 12.83 -6.59 -10.43
N VAL A 49 12.66 -5.33 -10.02
CA VAL A 49 11.89 -4.97 -8.81
C VAL A 49 10.41 -5.15 -9.07
N VAL A 50 9.76 -5.94 -8.22
CA VAL A 50 8.31 -6.11 -8.24
C VAL A 50 7.67 -5.05 -7.36
N VAL A 51 6.87 -4.18 -7.97
CA VAL A 51 6.08 -3.16 -7.27
C VAL A 51 4.73 -3.73 -6.91
N ASP A 52 4.28 -3.50 -5.68
CA ASP A 52 3.00 -4.01 -5.15
C ASP A 52 1.95 -2.91 -5.05
N MET A 53 1.94 -2.10 -3.97
CA MET A 53 1.02 -0.97 -3.85
C MET A 53 1.51 0.21 -4.68
N ILE A 54 0.59 0.87 -5.38
CA ILE A 54 0.86 2.10 -6.13
C ILE A 54 -0.19 3.13 -5.73
N SER A 55 0.24 4.33 -5.35
CA SER A 55 -0.64 5.44 -5.01
C SER A 55 -0.11 6.74 -5.61
N GLN A 56 -1.00 7.53 -6.16
CA GLN A 56 -0.72 8.85 -6.72
C GLN A 56 -1.71 9.86 -6.15
N SER A 57 -1.21 11.02 -5.72
CA SER A 57 -2.10 12.12 -5.32
C SER A 57 -2.81 12.73 -6.55
N ALA A 58 -3.94 13.39 -6.31
CA ALA A 58 -4.44 14.33 -7.30
C ALA A 58 -3.38 15.41 -7.55
N PRO A 59 -3.23 15.91 -8.78
CA PRO A 59 -2.26 16.96 -9.07
C PRO A 59 -2.59 18.26 -8.31
N HIS A 60 -1.54 18.87 -7.75
CA HIS A 60 -1.62 20.19 -7.13
C HIS A 60 -0.75 21.17 -7.93
N GLY A 61 -1.39 22.09 -8.65
CA GLY A 61 -0.69 22.95 -9.63
C GLY A 61 -0.10 22.12 -10.78
N THR A 62 1.21 22.18 -10.94
CA THR A 62 1.96 21.42 -11.95
C THR A 62 2.69 20.19 -11.37
N SER A 63 2.43 19.85 -10.12
CA SER A 63 3.10 18.79 -9.39
C SER A 63 2.13 17.69 -8.93
N MET A 64 2.68 16.53 -8.64
CA MET A 64 2.01 15.40 -7.99
C MET A 64 2.96 14.65 -7.08
N ASP A 65 2.40 13.94 -6.10
CA ASP A 65 3.13 12.98 -5.28
C ASP A 65 2.73 11.57 -5.68
N PHE A 66 3.67 10.66 -5.65
CA PHE A 66 3.35 9.23 -5.79
C PHE A 66 4.26 8.37 -4.92
N SER A 67 3.73 7.23 -4.55
CA SER A 67 4.44 6.25 -3.73
C SER A 67 4.14 4.85 -4.21
N PHE A 68 5.09 3.96 -4.03
CA PHE A 68 4.92 2.53 -4.28
C PHE A 68 5.71 1.72 -3.27
N THR A 69 5.26 0.47 -3.08
CA THR A 69 5.92 -0.47 -2.19
C THR A 69 6.59 -1.58 -2.97
N ALA A 70 7.64 -2.12 -2.37
CA ALA A 70 8.35 -3.30 -2.85
C ALA A 70 8.94 -4.07 -1.65
N SER A 71 9.43 -5.28 -1.88
CA SER A 71 10.12 -6.03 -0.84
C SER A 71 11.39 -5.30 -0.39
N SER A 72 11.63 -5.24 0.92
CA SER A 72 12.87 -4.67 1.47
C SER A 72 14.13 -5.43 1.00
N SER A 73 13.99 -6.69 0.59
CA SER A 73 15.09 -7.47 0.01
C SER A 73 15.59 -6.90 -1.32
N ASP A 74 14.76 -6.14 -2.03
CA ASP A 74 15.08 -5.51 -3.30
C ASP A 74 15.77 -4.15 -3.16
N LEU A 75 16.03 -3.71 -1.91
CA LEU A 75 16.67 -2.42 -1.66
C LEU A 75 17.97 -2.20 -2.46
N PRO A 76 18.89 -3.17 -2.59
CA PRO A 76 20.09 -2.99 -3.42
C PRO A 76 19.78 -2.76 -4.90
N LEU A 77 18.73 -3.42 -5.44
CA LEU A 77 18.28 -3.25 -6.82
C LEU A 77 17.67 -1.86 -7.03
N VAL A 78 16.85 -1.41 -6.08
CA VAL A 78 16.24 -0.07 -6.09
C VAL A 78 17.32 1.01 -6.07
N MET A 79 18.29 0.91 -5.17
CA MET A 79 19.40 1.87 -5.07
C MET A 79 20.22 1.92 -6.38
N LYS A 80 20.50 0.76 -6.97
CA LYS A 80 21.19 0.67 -8.26
C LYS A 80 20.39 1.33 -9.38
N ALA A 81 19.08 1.09 -9.43
CA ALA A 81 18.18 1.67 -10.43
C ALA A 81 18.15 3.21 -10.34
N ILE A 82 18.03 3.75 -9.13
CA ILE A 82 18.03 5.19 -8.87
C ILE A 82 19.33 5.84 -9.34
N SER A 83 20.47 5.26 -8.94
CA SER A 83 21.78 5.78 -9.31
C SER A 83 22.03 5.69 -10.82
N ALA A 84 21.73 4.56 -11.46
CA ALA A 84 21.93 4.38 -12.89
C ALA A 84 21.07 5.35 -13.75
N ALA A 85 19.86 5.66 -13.28
CA ALA A 85 18.97 6.60 -13.95
C ALA A 85 19.20 8.08 -13.56
N ASN A 86 20.16 8.35 -12.66
CA ASN A 86 20.45 9.66 -12.06
C ASN A 86 19.22 10.33 -11.42
N LEU A 87 18.31 9.55 -10.88
CA LEU A 87 17.12 10.08 -10.20
C LEU A 87 17.47 10.80 -8.89
N ASP A 88 18.59 10.44 -8.27
CA ASP A 88 19.15 11.08 -7.07
C ASP A 88 19.70 12.50 -7.31
N LYS A 89 19.95 12.85 -8.56
CA LYS A 89 20.46 14.17 -8.95
C LYS A 89 19.37 15.19 -9.25
N ASP A 90 18.13 14.75 -9.38
CA ASP A 90 17.00 15.65 -9.56
C ASP A 90 16.48 16.10 -8.18
N ALA A 91 16.90 17.28 -7.73
CA ALA A 91 16.54 17.80 -6.41
C ALA A 91 15.02 17.95 -6.18
N LYS A 92 14.22 17.98 -7.27
CA LYS A 92 12.75 18.10 -7.17
C LYS A 92 12.01 16.78 -7.25
N ALA A 93 12.67 15.72 -7.73
CA ALA A 93 12.01 14.44 -7.98
C ALA A 93 12.88 13.26 -7.52
N SER A 94 13.76 13.50 -6.54
CA SER A 94 14.57 12.44 -5.95
C SER A 94 13.70 11.50 -5.13
N PRO A 95 13.76 10.17 -5.39
CA PRO A 95 13.01 9.20 -4.61
C PRO A 95 13.49 9.16 -3.15
N LEU A 96 12.55 9.19 -2.23
CA LEU A 96 12.77 8.91 -0.82
C LEU A 96 12.48 7.45 -0.55
N ILE A 97 13.43 6.71 0.02
CA ILE A 97 13.28 5.30 0.34
C ILE A 97 13.22 5.15 1.86
N SER A 98 12.23 4.43 2.32
CA SER A 98 12.09 4.06 3.72
C SER A 98 11.73 2.58 3.85
N VAL A 99 12.25 1.93 4.87
CA VAL A 99 12.04 0.50 5.18
C VAL A 99 11.31 0.34 6.51
N GLY A 100 10.91 -0.88 6.84
CA GLY A 100 10.28 -1.18 8.12
C GLY A 100 8.76 -1.04 8.07
N TYR A 101 8.17 -1.51 6.99
CA TYR A 101 6.71 -1.51 6.80
C TYR A 101 6.17 -2.91 6.61
N SER A 102 4.88 -3.05 6.96
CA SER A 102 4.08 -4.23 6.72
C SER A 102 2.75 -3.84 6.08
N LYS A 103 2.28 -4.65 5.14
CA LYS A 103 0.98 -4.49 4.51
C LYS A 103 -0.02 -5.44 5.16
N LEU A 104 -1.16 -4.92 5.58
CA LEU A 104 -2.33 -5.70 5.94
C LEU A 104 -3.34 -5.60 4.81
N ASN A 105 -3.65 -6.75 4.21
CA ASN A 105 -4.61 -6.83 3.12
C ASN A 105 -5.91 -7.45 3.64
N LEU A 106 -6.97 -6.66 3.62
CA LEU A 106 -8.33 -7.07 3.96
C LEU A 106 -9.01 -7.59 2.70
N PHE A 107 -9.43 -8.83 2.70
CA PHE A 107 -10.10 -9.45 1.56
C PHE A 107 -11.52 -9.87 1.91
N GLY A 108 -12.46 -9.69 0.99
CA GLY A 108 -13.82 -10.19 1.13
C GLY A 108 -14.67 -10.00 -0.11
N GLU A 109 -15.32 -11.07 -0.57
CA GLU A 109 -16.21 -11.01 -1.73
C GLU A 109 -17.45 -10.12 -1.51
N GLU A 110 -17.89 -10.01 -0.25
CA GLU A 110 -19.04 -9.18 0.12
C GLU A 110 -18.69 -7.67 0.18
N MET A 111 -17.42 -7.29 0.04
CA MET A 111 -17.03 -5.88 0.03
C MET A 111 -17.69 -5.11 -1.10
N VAL A 112 -17.95 -5.75 -2.24
CA VAL A 112 -18.63 -5.15 -3.41
C VAL A 112 -20.00 -4.54 -3.05
N THR A 113 -20.69 -5.14 -2.08
CA THR A 113 -22.04 -4.71 -1.66
C THR A 113 -22.09 -4.10 -0.27
N SER A 114 -20.97 -4.12 0.46
CA SER A 114 -20.89 -3.65 1.84
C SER A 114 -20.44 -2.20 1.92
N CYS A 115 -21.23 -1.35 2.56
CA CYS A 115 -20.85 0.03 2.81
C CYS A 115 -19.95 0.18 4.04
N GLY A 116 -18.99 1.10 3.96
CA GLY A 116 -18.21 1.52 5.13
C GLY A 116 -17.09 0.59 5.56
N VAL A 117 -16.70 -0.40 4.74
CA VAL A 117 -15.62 -1.33 5.05
C VAL A 117 -14.32 -0.58 5.34
N ALA A 118 -13.88 0.29 4.46
CA ALA A 118 -12.66 1.10 4.66
C ALA A 118 -12.75 2.00 5.90
N ALA A 119 -13.91 2.62 6.14
CA ALA A 119 -14.10 3.47 7.31
C ALA A 119 -13.96 2.69 8.62
N ARG A 120 -14.48 1.46 8.68
CA ARG A 120 -14.34 0.55 9.82
C ARG A 120 -12.87 0.21 10.09
N ALA A 121 -12.11 -0.13 9.03
CA ALA A 121 -10.68 -0.44 9.14
C ALA A 121 -9.90 0.76 9.69
N LEU A 122 -10.07 1.93 9.08
CA LEU A 122 -9.36 3.13 9.48
C LEU A 122 -9.70 3.57 10.91
N ASN A 123 -10.98 3.47 11.31
CA ASN A 123 -11.39 3.77 12.68
C ASN A 123 -10.78 2.79 13.68
N ALA A 124 -10.74 1.48 13.38
CA ALA A 124 -10.14 0.49 14.26
C ALA A 124 -8.65 0.78 14.51
N LEU A 125 -7.91 1.10 13.45
CA LEU A 125 -6.49 1.44 13.54
C LEU A 125 -6.28 2.77 14.27
N ALA A 126 -7.09 3.78 13.99
CA ALA A 126 -7.02 5.08 14.68
C ALA A 126 -7.26 4.94 16.19
N MET A 127 -8.26 4.14 16.60
CA MET A 127 -8.52 3.86 18.02
C MET A 127 -7.38 3.10 18.70
N ALA A 128 -6.61 2.32 17.94
CA ALA A 128 -5.41 1.64 18.42
C ALA A 128 -4.15 2.54 18.38
N GLY A 129 -4.27 3.80 17.95
CA GLY A 129 -3.16 4.73 17.82
C GLY A 129 -2.20 4.40 16.66
N ILE A 130 -2.69 3.68 15.64
CA ILE A 130 -1.89 3.21 14.52
C ILE A 130 -2.17 4.06 13.29
N GLU A 131 -1.10 4.65 12.73
CA GLU A 131 -1.17 5.43 11.50
C GLU A 131 -1.09 4.53 10.26
N VAL A 132 -1.97 4.79 9.29
CA VAL A 132 -1.93 4.19 7.96
C VAL A 132 -1.15 5.12 7.03
N LEU A 133 -0.05 4.64 6.47
CA LEU A 133 0.88 5.44 5.66
C LEU A 133 0.52 5.43 4.17
N LEU A 134 -0.09 4.35 3.72
CA LEU A 134 -0.55 4.17 2.34
C LEU A 134 -1.78 3.28 2.36
N ILE A 135 -2.74 3.60 1.51
CA ILE A 135 -3.95 2.79 1.31
C ILE A 135 -4.21 2.62 -0.18
N THR A 136 -4.51 1.40 -0.57
CA THR A 136 -5.01 1.08 -1.92
C THR A 136 -6.23 0.18 -1.80
N THR A 137 -7.16 0.31 -2.73
CA THR A 137 -8.42 -0.45 -2.71
C THR A 137 -8.75 -1.01 -4.07
N SER A 138 -9.41 -2.17 -4.06
CA SER A 138 -10.10 -2.75 -5.18
C SER A 138 -11.55 -3.08 -4.81
N ASP A 139 -12.27 -3.77 -5.66
CA ASP A 139 -13.64 -4.22 -5.35
C ASP A 139 -13.66 -5.28 -4.25
N LEU A 140 -12.58 -6.05 -4.10
CA LEU A 140 -12.51 -7.23 -3.25
C LEU A 140 -11.52 -7.09 -2.09
N ASP A 141 -10.67 -6.07 -2.10
CA ASP A 141 -9.64 -5.91 -1.07
C ASP A 141 -9.31 -4.45 -0.75
N ILE A 142 -8.77 -4.27 0.45
CA ILE A 142 -8.18 -3.02 0.93
C ILE A 142 -6.81 -3.36 1.48
N SER A 143 -5.78 -2.71 0.94
CA SER A 143 -4.41 -2.84 1.44
C SER A 143 -4.02 -1.61 2.24
N LEU A 144 -3.51 -1.84 3.44
CA LEU A 144 -3.12 -0.81 4.41
C LEU A 144 -1.65 -0.99 4.76
N LEU A 145 -0.85 0.03 4.56
CA LEU A 145 0.57 0.03 4.93
C LEU A 145 0.73 0.67 6.31
N VAL A 146 1.34 -0.06 7.22
CA VAL A 146 1.65 0.38 8.58
C VAL A 146 3.14 0.20 8.88
N ARG A 147 3.66 0.80 9.95
CA ARG A 147 5.00 0.50 10.43
C ARG A 147 5.07 -0.94 10.95
N SER A 148 6.17 -1.64 10.66
CA SER A 148 6.34 -3.06 11.07
C SER A 148 6.23 -3.24 12.58
N GLU A 149 6.61 -2.27 13.39
CA GLU A 149 6.46 -2.31 14.85
C GLU A 149 5.00 -2.36 15.32
N ASN A 150 4.06 -1.96 14.45
CA ASN A 150 2.62 -1.96 14.72
C ASN A 150 1.88 -3.13 14.06
N GLU A 151 2.58 -4.04 13.39
CA GLU A 151 1.98 -5.14 12.60
C GLU A 151 0.99 -5.97 13.41
N ASP A 152 1.44 -6.51 14.55
CA ASP A 152 0.61 -7.37 15.40
C ASP A 152 -0.58 -6.61 15.99
N ALA A 153 -0.35 -5.39 16.47
CA ALA A 153 -1.41 -4.56 17.04
C ALA A 153 -2.45 -4.16 15.98
N ALA A 154 -2.00 -3.87 14.76
CA ALA A 154 -2.89 -3.56 13.64
C ALA A 154 -3.73 -4.79 13.24
N TYR A 155 -3.10 -5.96 13.16
CA TYR A 155 -3.79 -7.21 12.86
C TYR A 155 -4.89 -7.51 13.88
N GLU A 156 -4.58 -7.45 15.18
CA GLU A 156 -5.55 -7.72 16.24
C GLU A 156 -6.69 -6.68 16.27
N ALA A 157 -6.38 -5.40 16.04
CA ALA A 157 -7.40 -4.36 15.95
C ALA A 157 -8.38 -4.59 14.78
N LEU A 158 -7.84 -4.95 13.61
CA LEU A 158 -8.65 -5.25 12.43
C LEU A 158 -9.44 -6.55 12.60
N LYS A 159 -8.80 -7.61 13.11
CA LYS A 159 -9.46 -8.87 13.40
C LYS A 159 -10.67 -8.70 14.32
N LYS A 160 -10.51 -7.92 15.39
CA LYS A 160 -11.61 -7.59 16.30
C LYS A 160 -12.71 -6.76 15.60
N ALA A 161 -12.32 -5.81 14.78
CA ALA A 161 -13.28 -4.93 14.08
C ALA A 161 -14.17 -5.70 13.09
N TYR A 162 -13.66 -6.76 12.49
CA TYR A 162 -14.40 -7.60 11.53
C TYR A 162 -14.88 -8.94 12.09
N GLU A 163 -14.67 -9.18 13.40
CA GLU A 163 -15.11 -10.40 14.10
C GLU A 163 -14.55 -11.70 13.48
N LEU A 164 -13.27 -11.69 13.12
CA LEU A 164 -12.54 -12.79 12.49
C LEU A 164 -11.75 -13.63 13.51
#